data_b369d6b03e7c354243e8cd9199d5c0bd
#
_entry.id   b369d6b03e7c354243e8cd9199d5c0bd
#
_cell.length_a   1.000
_cell.length_b   1.000
_cell.length_c   1.000
_cell.angle_alpha   90.00
_cell.angle_beta   90.00
_cell.angle_gamma   90.00
#
_symmetry.space_group_name_H-M   'P 1'
#
loop_
_entity.id
_entity.type
_entity.pdbx_description
1 polymer ?
#
loop_
_entity_poly.entity_id
_entity_poly.type
_entity_poly.pdbx_seq_one_letter_code
_entity_poly.pdbx_strand_id
1 'polypeptide(L)'
;MKDLKSTPQGKLLIYGATGYTGTLIVHEAARRGVDFEIAGRSEEKLAALAAELNVPYHVFAVGDIDGWKKSLDGKTALLNIAGPFSETAEQAMEACIQFKVHYFDITAEVDIYRLAESKDAVAKAAGIMLLSGAGLFATYDPLVVHTAKRVKNPVALRAAFKYSGGFTPGSIASSANIIGAGILVRKNGEIKKLSEAPSAAFDLGEGPEDFSLMPLGGIILSFKSTGIPDIEEYFKMALPSNSDETGTIEFKEGHPTATSNSERSKILVEVTGEDGTVVRSMADTPDGYMPTVTSAIEVVSRALNGSYKVGFQSPASAYGAELLTDLLDVKITDF
;
A
#
# COMPACT_ATOMS: atom_id res chain seq x y z
N MET A 1 21.97 11.68 -6.65
CA MET A 1 20.97 12.21 -5.71
C MET A 1 19.99 13.00 -6.57
N LYS A 2 18.75 12.48 -6.78
CA LYS A 2 17.69 13.32 -7.37
C LYS A 2 17.35 14.39 -6.34
N ASP A 3 17.38 15.66 -6.74
CA ASP A 3 17.01 16.79 -5.90
C ASP A 3 15.64 16.52 -5.26
N LEU A 4 15.59 16.60 -3.94
CA LEU A 4 14.33 16.58 -3.20
C LEU A 4 13.47 17.74 -3.74
N LYS A 5 12.41 17.40 -4.47
CA LYS A 5 11.36 18.35 -4.81
C LYS A 5 10.99 19.09 -3.52
N SER A 6 10.74 20.39 -3.59
CA SER A 6 10.47 21.30 -2.46
C SER A 6 9.79 20.66 -1.26
N THR A 7 10.24 21.03 -0.05
CA THR A 7 9.59 20.59 1.22
C THR A 7 8.08 20.71 1.12
N PRO A 8 7.31 19.65 1.43
CA PRO A 8 5.85 19.68 1.36
C PRO A 8 5.26 20.82 2.18
N GLN A 9 4.30 21.55 1.62
CA GLN A 9 3.71 22.73 2.28
C GLN A 9 2.55 22.37 3.21
N GLY A 10 1.93 21.19 3.04
CA GLY A 10 0.83 20.72 3.87
C GLY A 10 1.31 19.98 5.11
N LYS A 11 0.45 19.89 6.12
CA LYS A 11 0.73 19.24 7.39
C LYS A 11 0.11 17.83 7.46
N LEU A 12 0.88 16.85 7.90
CA LEU A 12 0.50 15.43 7.98
C LEU A 12 0.21 15.02 9.43
N LEU A 13 -0.85 14.23 9.64
CA LEU A 13 -1.01 13.41 10.84
C LEU A 13 -0.69 11.95 10.50
N ILE A 14 0.14 11.29 11.31
CA ILE A 14 0.47 9.87 11.18
C ILE A 14 -0.14 9.12 12.38
N TYR A 15 -1.22 8.34 12.15
CA TYR A 15 -1.88 7.54 13.17
C TYR A 15 -1.35 6.10 13.16
N GLY A 16 -0.98 5.56 14.33
CA GLY A 16 -0.32 4.25 14.45
C GLY A 16 1.21 4.34 14.36
N ALA A 17 1.77 5.51 14.66
CA ALA A 17 3.18 5.85 14.52
C ALA A 17 4.15 4.94 15.31
N THR A 18 3.70 4.35 16.43
CA THR A 18 4.53 3.53 17.32
C THR A 18 4.57 2.04 16.98
N GLY A 19 3.88 1.62 15.91
CA GLY A 19 3.98 0.27 15.34
C GLY A 19 5.29 0.11 14.57
N TYR A 20 5.66 -1.14 14.23
CA TYR A 20 6.89 -1.43 13.48
C TYR A 20 7.01 -0.57 12.20
N THR A 21 6.06 -0.71 11.28
CA THR A 21 6.05 0.08 10.03
C THR A 21 5.86 1.57 10.31
N GLY A 22 5.08 1.92 11.33
CA GLY A 22 4.85 3.29 11.77
C GLY A 22 6.15 3.99 12.15
N THR A 23 6.98 3.36 12.95
CA THR A 23 8.29 3.89 13.35
C THR A 23 9.20 4.15 12.14
N LEU A 24 9.27 3.21 11.20
CA LEU A 24 10.04 3.40 9.96
C LEU A 24 9.51 4.58 9.12
N ILE A 25 8.19 4.70 8.98
CA ILE A 25 7.55 5.77 8.21
C ILE A 25 7.78 7.15 8.82
N VAL A 26 7.71 7.30 10.16
CA VAL A 26 7.95 8.60 10.79
C VAL A 26 9.41 9.05 10.67
N HIS A 27 10.36 8.12 10.74
CA HIS A 27 11.76 8.42 10.46
C HIS A 27 12.00 8.84 9.01
N GLU A 28 11.35 8.18 8.05
CA GLU A 28 11.41 8.57 6.64
C GLU A 28 10.76 9.93 6.38
N ALA A 29 9.63 10.23 7.04
CA ALA A 29 8.98 11.53 6.97
C ALA A 29 9.91 12.64 7.50
N ALA A 30 10.55 12.41 8.64
CA ALA A 30 11.54 13.33 9.22
C ALA A 30 12.75 13.52 8.29
N ARG A 31 13.30 12.42 7.74
CA ARG A 31 14.41 12.46 6.79
C ARG A 31 14.10 13.28 5.53
N ARG A 32 12.84 13.26 5.07
CA ARG A 32 12.38 14.04 3.91
C ARG A 32 11.93 15.46 4.26
N GLY A 33 11.96 15.86 5.53
CA GLY A 33 11.57 17.19 5.98
C GLY A 33 10.06 17.44 5.84
N VAL A 34 9.23 16.40 5.94
CA VAL A 34 7.77 16.54 5.98
C VAL A 34 7.38 17.19 7.31
N ASP A 35 6.45 18.16 7.30
CA ASP A 35 5.84 18.68 8.53
C ASP A 35 4.76 17.70 8.99
N PHE A 36 4.96 17.03 10.14
CA PHE A 36 4.03 16.03 10.62
C PHE A 36 3.89 16.02 12.13
N GLU A 37 2.78 15.46 12.58
CA GLU A 37 2.50 15.11 13.97
C GLU A 37 2.17 13.63 14.05
N ILE A 38 2.39 13.00 15.19
CA ILE A 38 2.15 11.58 15.38
C ILE A 38 0.99 11.31 16.33
N ALA A 39 0.27 10.20 16.11
CA ALA A 39 -0.87 9.82 16.94
C ALA A 39 -0.96 8.32 17.16
N GLY A 40 -1.67 7.93 18.23
CA GLY A 40 -1.90 6.53 18.57
C GLY A 40 -2.44 6.37 19.99
N ARG A 41 -2.42 5.13 20.53
CA ARG A 41 -3.03 4.78 21.81
C ARG A 41 -2.07 4.81 23.00
N SER A 42 -0.77 4.60 22.77
CA SER A 42 0.22 4.46 23.85
C SER A 42 0.94 5.78 24.10
N GLU A 43 0.59 6.46 25.21
CA GLU A 43 1.23 7.73 25.60
C GLU A 43 2.73 7.58 25.78
N GLU A 44 3.18 6.55 26.50
CA GLU A 44 4.61 6.32 26.78
C GLU A 44 5.42 6.19 25.48
N LYS A 45 4.97 5.33 24.54
CA LYS A 45 5.66 5.12 23.26
C LYS A 45 5.64 6.36 22.37
N LEU A 46 4.49 7.07 22.35
CA LEU A 46 4.34 8.30 21.57
C LEU A 46 5.24 9.42 22.12
N ALA A 47 5.26 9.61 23.44
CA ALA A 47 6.11 10.61 24.07
C ALA A 47 7.60 10.38 23.80
N ALA A 48 8.05 9.12 23.87
CA ALA A 48 9.43 8.77 23.57
C ALA A 48 9.80 9.07 22.10
N LEU A 49 8.96 8.63 21.15
CA LEU A 49 9.18 8.84 19.72
C LEU A 49 9.07 10.33 19.32
N ALA A 50 8.13 11.06 19.94
CA ALA A 50 7.97 12.49 19.74
C ALA A 50 9.17 13.29 20.24
N ALA A 51 9.73 12.92 21.39
CA ALA A 51 10.95 13.54 21.93
C ALA A 51 12.16 13.28 21.03
N GLU A 52 12.31 12.04 20.51
CA GLU A 52 13.40 11.68 19.59
C GLU A 52 13.35 12.50 18.30
N LEU A 53 12.17 12.66 17.71
CA LEU A 53 11.97 13.33 16.42
C LEU A 53 11.67 14.83 16.54
N ASN A 54 11.49 15.33 17.76
CA ASN A 54 11.07 16.69 18.05
C ASN A 54 9.77 17.10 17.31
N VAL A 55 8.73 16.27 17.42
CA VAL A 55 7.41 16.47 16.78
C VAL A 55 6.28 16.45 17.82
N PRO A 56 5.14 17.11 17.57
CA PRO A 56 3.95 17.00 18.43
C PRO A 56 3.34 15.61 18.37
N TYR A 57 2.64 15.21 19.45
CA TYR A 57 1.93 13.94 19.48
C TYR A 57 0.54 14.07 20.11
N HIS A 58 -0.36 13.13 19.75
CA HIS A 58 -1.74 13.03 20.23
C HIS A 58 -2.03 11.61 20.69
N VAL A 59 -2.63 11.49 21.87
CA VAL A 59 -3.00 10.20 22.47
C VAL A 59 -4.50 10.04 22.45
N PHE A 60 -5.00 9.12 21.62
CA PHE A 60 -6.42 8.79 21.55
C PHE A 60 -6.66 7.43 20.88
N ALA A 61 -7.80 6.81 21.18
CA ALA A 61 -8.26 5.60 20.51
C ALA A 61 -9.01 5.96 19.21
N VAL A 62 -9.01 5.07 18.22
CA VAL A 62 -9.63 5.30 16.91
C VAL A 62 -11.12 5.70 16.98
N GLY A 63 -11.86 5.22 17.99
CA GLY A 63 -13.27 5.58 18.21
C GLY A 63 -13.49 6.94 18.90
N ASP A 64 -12.44 7.66 19.27
CA ASP A 64 -12.54 8.96 19.93
C ASP A 64 -12.66 10.09 18.90
N ILE A 65 -13.90 10.55 18.66
CA ILE A 65 -14.18 11.62 17.70
C ILE A 65 -13.59 12.97 18.10
N ASP A 66 -13.52 13.27 19.40
CA ASP A 66 -12.91 14.50 19.89
C ASP A 66 -11.39 14.47 19.73
N GLY A 67 -10.78 13.30 19.92
CA GLY A 67 -9.38 13.04 19.58
C GLY A 67 -9.10 13.32 18.10
N TRP A 68 -9.92 12.79 17.19
CA TRP A 68 -9.82 13.07 15.75
C TRP A 68 -9.98 14.55 15.44
N LYS A 69 -11.04 15.20 15.99
CA LYS A 69 -11.29 16.62 15.78
C LYS A 69 -10.10 17.49 16.14
N LYS A 70 -9.51 17.23 17.31
CA LYS A 70 -8.36 17.99 17.81
C LYS A 70 -7.11 17.74 16.98
N SER A 71 -6.87 16.47 16.58
CA SER A 71 -5.64 16.09 15.90
C SER A 71 -5.65 16.39 14.41
N LEU A 72 -6.83 16.44 13.76
CA LEU A 72 -6.99 16.77 12.35
C LEU A 72 -7.11 18.27 12.07
N ASP A 73 -7.24 19.09 13.12
CA ASP A 73 -7.29 20.55 12.96
C ASP A 73 -6.01 21.08 12.31
N GLY A 74 -6.15 21.83 11.22
CA GLY A 74 -5.05 22.37 10.45
C GLY A 74 -4.20 21.33 9.68
N LYS A 75 -4.63 20.06 9.61
CA LYS A 75 -3.95 19.04 8.80
C LYS A 75 -4.48 19.00 7.37
N THR A 76 -3.58 18.71 6.45
CA THR A 76 -3.90 18.49 5.03
C THR A 76 -4.21 17.01 4.77
N ALA A 77 -3.49 16.11 5.44
CA ALA A 77 -3.61 14.67 5.23
C ALA A 77 -3.46 13.89 6.54
N LEU A 78 -4.13 12.73 6.57
CA LEU A 78 -3.93 11.64 7.54
C LEU A 78 -3.31 10.45 6.81
N LEU A 79 -2.23 9.89 7.39
CA LEU A 79 -1.71 8.57 7.03
C LEU A 79 -2.02 7.60 8.17
N ASN A 80 -2.97 6.68 7.96
CA ASN A 80 -3.33 5.64 8.90
C ASN A 80 -2.42 4.41 8.71
N ILE A 81 -1.65 4.06 9.73
CA ILE A 81 -0.74 2.90 9.74
C ILE A 81 -1.15 1.90 10.84
N ALA A 82 -2.28 2.14 11.51
CA ALA A 82 -2.75 1.32 12.60
C ALA A 82 -3.52 0.10 12.07
N GLY A 83 -2.84 -1.01 11.85
CA GLY A 83 -3.47 -2.29 11.55
C GLY A 83 -3.98 -3.03 12.81
N PRO A 84 -4.90 -4.02 12.67
CA PRO A 84 -5.59 -4.39 11.43
C PRO A 84 -6.53 -3.28 10.95
N PHE A 85 -6.55 -3.06 9.64
CA PHE A 85 -7.29 -1.91 9.07
C PHE A 85 -8.81 -2.09 9.15
N SER A 86 -9.29 -3.33 9.25
CA SER A 86 -10.68 -3.65 9.55
C SER A 86 -11.20 -3.02 10.86
N GLU A 87 -10.30 -2.69 11.79
CA GLU A 87 -10.67 -2.07 13.08
C GLU A 87 -10.49 -0.54 13.07
N THR A 88 -9.74 0.01 12.13
CA THR A 88 -9.33 1.42 12.22
C THR A 88 -9.70 2.27 11.02
N ALA A 89 -9.83 1.67 9.82
CA ALA A 89 -9.95 2.44 8.58
C ALA A 89 -11.29 3.19 8.49
N GLU A 90 -12.40 2.57 8.90
CA GLU A 90 -13.71 3.20 8.76
C GLU A 90 -13.82 4.49 9.56
N GLN A 91 -13.49 4.44 10.85
CA GLN A 91 -13.54 5.62 11.73
C GLN A 91 -12.58 6.71 11.27
N ALA A 92 -11.38 6.31 10.81
CA ALA A 92 -10.39 7.26 10.30
C ALA A 92 -10.84 7.93 8.99
N MET A 93 -11.44 7.16 8.05
CA MET A 93 -12.02 7.72 6.82
C MET A 93 -13.20 8.67 7.13
N GLU A 94 -14.08 8.30 8.06
CA GLU A 94 -15.21 9.14 8.48
C GLU A 94 -14.75 10.45 9.12
N ALA A 95 -13.75 10.38 9.99
CA ALA A 95 -13.13 11.58 10.54
C ALA A 95 -12.51 12.47 9.44
N CYS A 96 -11.80 11.88 8.49
CA CYS A 96 -11.23 12.62 7.35
C CYS A 96 -12.29 13.28 6.48
N ILE A 97 -13.41 12.61 6.21
CA ILE A 97 -14.54 13.17 5.47
C ILE A 97 -15.16 14.33 6.26
N GLN A 98 -15.41 14.13 7.55
CA GLN A 98 -16.02 15.14 8.42
C GLN A 98 -15.17 16.40 8.57
N PHE A 99 -13.86 16.24 8.72
CA PHE A 99 -12.92 17.35 8.96
C PHE A 99 -12.21 17.83 7.69
N LYS A 100 -12.56 17.27 6.50
CA LYS A 100 -12.05 17.65 5.18
C LYS A 100 -10.54 17.50 5.05
N VAL A 101 -10.01 16.38 5.53
CA VAL A 101 -8.61 15.99 5.47
C VAL A 101 -8.45 14.82 4.49
N HIS A 102 -7.41 14.79 3.64
CA HIS A 102 -7.15 13.66 2.76
C HIS A 102 -6.78 12.43 3.57
N TYR A 103 -7.31 11.25 3.19
CA TYR A 103 -7.04 9.98 3.84
C TYR A 103 -6.11 9.11 3.02
N PHE A 104 -5.12 8.53 3.71
CA PHE A 104 -4.21 7.52 3.17
C PHE A 104 -4.04 6.38 4.17
N ASP A 105 -3.81 5.17 3.64
CA ASP A 105 -3.36 4.01 4.42
C ASP A 105 -2.43 3.12 3.60
N ILE A 106 -1.87 2.10 4.24
CA ILE A 106 -0.96 1.13 3.63
C ILE A 106 -1.56 -0.29 3.60
N THR A 107 -2.88 -0.40 3.66
CA THR A 107 -3.58 -1.69 3.72
C THR A 107 -3.30 -2.57 2.49
N ALA A 108 -3.47 -3.89 2.67
CA ALA A 108 -3.64 -4.88 1.61
C ALA A 108 -4.98 -5.62 1.73
N GLU A 109 -5.86 -5.19 2.64
CA GLU A 109 -7.14 -5.82 2.93
C GLU A 109 -8.20 -5.40 1.91
N VAL A 110 -8.73 -6.35 1.12
CA VAL A 110 -9.69 -6.09 0.01
C VAL A 110 -10.94 -5.35 0.49
N ASP A 111 -11.45 -5.69 1.67
CA ASP A 111 -12.66 -5.06 2.20
C ASP A 111 -12.45 -3.58 2.55
N ILE A 112 -11.23 -3.17 2.84
CA ILE A 112 -10.90 -1.75 3.08
C ILE A 112 -10.92 -0.96 1.77
N TYR A 113 -10.47 -1.55 0.66
CA TYR A 113 -10.60 -0.91 -0.66
C TYR A 113 -12.07 -0.77 -1.08
N ARG A 114 -12.91 -1.80 -0.81
CA ARG A 114 -14.37 -1.71 -1.02
C ARG A 114 -15.01 -0.62 -0.17
N LEU A 115 -14.59 -0.52 1.09
CA LEU A 115 -15.05 0.53 2.00
C LEU A 115 -14.70 1.91 1.44
N ALA A 116 -13.45 2.13 1.04
CA ALA A 116 -13.01 3.39 0.45
C ALA A 116 -13.77 3.72 -0.85
N GLU A 117 -13.99 2.72 -1.72
CA GLU A 117 -14.78 2.86 -2.95
C GLU A 117 -16.24 3.23 -2.64
N SER A 118 -16.85 2.62 -1.62
CA SER A 118 -18.23 2.93 -1.21
C SER A 118 -18.40 4.37 -0.71
N LYS A 119 -17.34 4.97 -0.18
CA LYS A 119 -17.32 6.35 0.32
C LYS A 119 -16.92 7.38 -0.77
N ASP A 120 -16.76 6.99 -2.03
CA ASP A 120 -16.32 7.86 -3.14
C ASP A 120 -17.18 9.13 -3.26
N ALA A 121 -18.50 9.00 -3.27
CA ALA A 121 -19.42 10.13 -3.45
C ALA A 121 -19.32 11.15 -2.30
N VAL A 122 -19.26 10.67 -1.05
CA VAL A 122 -19.16 11.56 0.11
C VAL A 122 -17.78 12.21 0.24
N ALA A 123 -16.72 11.52 -0.16
CA ALA A 123 -15.37 12.06 -0.23
C ALA A 123 -15.25 13.16 -1.30
N LYS A 124 -15.87 12.95 -2.48
CA LYS A 124 -15.98 13.99 -3.52
C LYS A 124 -16.74 15.22 -3.03
N ALA A 125 -17.85 15.04 -2.35
CA ALA A 125 -18.62 16.13 -1.77
C ALA A 125 -17.83 16.90 -0.69
N ALA A 126 -16.99 16.22 0.08
CA ALA A 126 -16.11 16.82 1.07
C ALA A 126 -14.86 17.49 0.44
N GLY A 127 -14.57 17.26 -0.83
CA GLY A 127 -13.40 17.79 -1.53
C GLY A 127 -12.09 17.10 -1.19
N ILE A 128 -12.14 15.86 -0.68
CA ILE A 128 -10.95 15.12 -0.26
C ILE A 128 -10.66 13.91 -1.14
N MET A 129 -9.42 13.44 -1.07
CA MET A 129 -8.99 12.16 -1.64
C MET A 129 -9.03 11.07 -0.54
N LEU A 130 -9.57 9.91 -0.89
CA LEU A 130 -9.39 8.66 -0.14
C LEU A 130 -8.49 7.75 -0.99
N LEU A 131 -7.28 7.46 -0.52
CA LEU A 131 -6.34 6.59 -1.20
C LEU A 131 -5.85 5.51 -0.23
N SER A 132 -6.45 4.32 -0.31
CA SER A 132 -5.99 3.14 0.40
C SER A 132 -4.93 2.42 -0.43
N GLY A 133 -3.92 1.82 0.24
CA GLY A 133 -2.87 1.08 -0.44
C GLY A 133 -1.67 1.92 -0.89
N ALA A 134 -1.32 2.97 -0.17
CA ALA A 134 -0.13 3.80 -0.44
C ALA A 134 1.22 3.06 -0.21
N GLY A 135 1.19 1.81 0.26
CA GLY A 135 2.35 0.94 0.45
C GLY A 135 2.71 0.16 -0.82
N LEU A 136 2.67 -1.17 -0.74
CA LEU A 136 3.01 -2.10 -1.84
C LEU A 136 2.28 -1.76 -3.15
N PHE A 137 1.00 -1.36 -3.06
CA PHE A 137 0.19 -1.04 -4.23
C PHE A 137 0.60 0.25 -4.93
N ALA A 138 1.37 1.13 -4.29
CA ALA A 138 1.98 2.28 -4.96
C ALA A 138 3.10 1.89 -5.94
N THR A 139 3.60 0.66 -5.88
CA THR A 139 4.47 0.08 -6.91
C THR A 139 3.64 -0.73 -7.92
N TYR A 140 2.78 -1.60 -7.43
CA TYR A 140 2.03 -2.54 -8.26
C TYR A 140 1.05 -1.87 -9.22
N ASP A 141 0.16 -1.02 -8.73
CA ASP A 141 -0.89 -0.41 -9.55
C ASP A 141 -0.32 0.48 -10.69
N PRO A 142 0.71 1.32 -10.45
CA PRO A 142 1.43 2.00 -11.53
C PRO A 142 2.14 1.06 -12.52
N LEU A 143 2.66 -0.09 -12.07
CA LEU A 143 3.24 -1.11 -12.95
C LEU A 143 2.17 -1.71 -13.87
N VAL A 144 0.97 -1.96 -13.36
CA VAL A 144 -0.16 -2.40 -14.17
C VAL A 144 -0.50 -1.39 -15.25
N VAL A 145 -0.60 -0.11 -14.90
CA VAL A 145 -0.88 0.97 -15.89
C VAL A 145 0.27 1.08 -16.90
N HIS A 146 1.53 0.96 -16.47
CA HIS A 146 2.69 0.93 -17.36
C HIS A 146 2.59 -0.21 -18.37
N THR A 147 2.31 -1.42 -17.90
CA THR A 147 2.21 -2.62 -18.74
C THR A 147 1.00 -2.54 -19.68
N ALA A 148 -0.16 -2.09 -19.19
CA ALA A 148 -1.39 -1.99 -19.96
C ALA A 148 -1.28 -0.99 -21.13
N LYS A 149 -0.48 0.05 -21.01
CA LYS A 149 -0.21 1.01 -22.11
C LYS A 149 0.55 0.39 -23.29
N ARG A 150 1.16 -0.79 -23.11
CA ARG A 150 1.96 -1.49 -24.13
C ARG A 150 1.13 -2.43 -24.99
N VAL A 151 -0.15 -2.62 -24.69
CA VAL A 151 -1.06 -3.48 -25.45
C VAL A 151 -2.33 -2.71 -25.84
N LYS A 152 -2.90 -3.06 -26.98
CA LYS A 152 -4.15 -2.45 -27.45
C LYS A 152 -5.35 -3.15 -26.81
N ASN A 153 -6.31 -2.36 -26.31
CA ASN A 153 -7.54 -2.87 -25.69
C ASN A 153 -7.27 -3.97 -24.66
N PRO A 154 -6.67 -3.65 -23.49
CA PRO A 154 -6.36 -4.65 -22.48
C PRO A 154 -7.64 -5.27 -21.90
N VAL A 155 -7.72 -6.61 -21.88
CA VAL A 155 -8.91 -7.35 -21.43
C VAL A 155 -8.64 -8.24 -20.23
N ALA A 156 -7.39 -8.65 -19.98
CA ALA A 156 -7.05 -9.47 -18.83
C ALA A 156 -5.72 -9.06 -18.22
N LEU A 157 -5.64 -9.16 -16.90
CA LEU A 157 -4.48 -8.90 -16.07
C LEU A 157 -4.21 -10.11 -15.18
N ARG A 158 -2.97 -10.60 -15.19
CA ARG A 158 -2.46 -11.54 -14.20
C ARG A 158 -1.23 -10.94 -13.54
N ALA A 159 -1.16 -10.99 -12.23
CA ALA A 159 -0.01 -10.51 -11.49
C ALA A 159 0.52 -11.58 -10.55
N ALA A 160 1.85 -11.69 -10.45
CA ALA A 160 2.52 -12.61 -9.55
C ALA A 160 3.46 -11.83 -8.61
N PHE A 161 3.28 -12.02 -7.32
CA PHE A 161 4.06 -11.39 -6.25
C PHE A 161 4.96 -12.42 -5.60
N LYS A 162 6.27 -12.28 -5.76
CA LYS A 162 7.29 -13.02 -4.99
C LYS A 162 7.83 -12.08 -3.93
N TYR A 163 7.31 -12.23 -2.71
CA TYR A 163 7.68 -11.37 -1.59
C TYR A 163 8.85 -12.00 -0.83
N SER A 164 9.89 -11.20 -0.61
CA SER A 164 11.02 -11.52 0.25
C SER A 164 10.98 -10.67 1.51
N GLY A 165 11.24 -11.27 2.66
CA GLY A 165 11.21 -10.62 3.97
C GLY A 165 10.19 -11.24 4.93
N GLY A 166 10.30 -10.89 6.22
CA GLY A 166 9.42 -11.40 7.27
C GLY A 166 8.11 -10.60 7.40
N PHE A 167 7.12 -11.18 8.05
CA PHE A 167 5.89 -10.48 8.44
C PHE A 167 5.98 -9.94 9.86
N THR A 168 5.51 -8.71 10.06
CA THR A 168 5.30 -8.16 11.42
C THR A 168 4.05 -8.76 12.05
N PRO A 169 3.88 -8.68 13.38
CA PRO A 169 2.62 -9.07 14.03
C PRO A 169 1.40 -8.38 13.44
N GLY A 170 1.51 -7.11 13.06
CA GLY A 170 0.45 -6.37 12.37
C GLY A 170 0.13 -6.95 10.99
N SER A 171 1.14 -7.34 10.22
CA SER A 171 0.94 -7.98 8.90
C SER A 171 0.31 -9.37 9.02
N ILE A 172 0.67 -10.14 10.07
CA ILE A 172 0.04 -11.44 10.35
C ILE A 172 -1.45 -11.23 10.65
N ALA A 173 -1.81 -10.25 11.49
CA ALA A 173 -3.20 -9.93 11.79
C ALA A 173 -3.99 -9.52 10.53
N SER A 174 -3.42 -8.67 9.68
CA SER A 174 -4.03 -8.29 8.39
C SER A 174 -4.14 -9.47 7.41
N SER A 175 -3.17 -10.39 7.42
CA SER A 175 -3.22 -11.60 6.57
C SER A 175 -4.42 -12.49 6.90
N ALA A 176 -4.83 -12.58 8.16
CA ALA A 176 -6.03 -13.30 8.56
C ALA A 176 -7.30 -12.72 7.90
N ASN A 177 -7.40 -11.39 7.79
CA ASN A 177 -8.50 -10.71 7.11
C ASN A 177 -8.47 -10.94 5.58
N ILE A 178 -7.29 -10.91 4.97
CA ILE A 178 -7.12 -11.22 3.54
C ILE A 178 -7.59 -12.64 3.23
N ILE A 179 -7.15 -13.62 4.02
CA ILE A 179 -7.56 -15.02 3.88
C ILE A 179 -9.06 -15.17 4.16
N GLY A 180 -9.58 -14.50 5.18
CA GLY A 180 -10.99 -14.52 5.57
C GLY A 180 -11.95 -13.98 4.51
N ALA A 181 -11.51 -13.04 3.67
CA ALA A 181 -12.29 -12.53 2.53
C ALA A 181 -12.60 -13.65 1.50
N GLY A 182 -11.79 -14.70 1.50
CA GLY A 182 -11.90 -15.84 0.58
C GLY A 182 -11.17 -15.61 -0.73
N ILE A 183 -11.30 -16.56 -1.64
CA ILE A 183 -10.58 -16.57 -2.92
C ILE A 183 -11.35 -15.71 -3.92
N LEU A 184 -10.89 -14.51 -4.17
CA LEU A 184 -11.56 -13.52 -4.99
C LEU A 184 -10.76 -13.24 -6.27
N VAL A 185 -11.50 -13.07 -7.38
CA VAL A 185 -10.98 -12.59 -8.67
C VAL A 185 -11.93 -11.53 -9.22
N ARG A 186 -11.46 -10.73 -10.18
CA ARG A 186 -12.37 -9.94 -11.01
C ARG A 186 -12.58 -10.69 -12.33
N LYS A 187 -13.84 -10.85 -12.74
CA LYS A 187 -14.22 -11.54 -13.99
C LYS A 187 -15.38 -10.82 -14.66
N ASN A 188 -15.21 -10.45 -15.93
CA ASN A 188 -16.18 -9.64 -16.68
C ASN A 188 -16.57 -8.34 -15.93
N GLY A 189 -15.60 -7.67 -15.29
CA GLY A 189 -15.83 -6.44 -14.53
C GLY A 189 -16.42 -6.63 -13.13
N GLU A 190 -16.75 -7.85 -12.70
CA GLU A 190 -17.36 -8.14 -11.40
C GLU A 190 -16.41 -8.95 -10.51
N ILE A 191 -16.48 -8.72 -9.20
CA ILE A 191 -15.74 -9.54 -8.23
C ILE A 191 -16.50 -10.85 -8.02
N LYS A 192 -15.81 -11.97 -8.27
CA LYS A 192 -16.31 -13.33 -8.09
C LYS A 192 -15.55 -14.04 -7.00
N LYS A 193 -16.25 -14.83 -6.19
CA LYS A 193 -15.63 -15.74 -5.21
C LYS A 193 -15.51 -17.12 -5.83
N LEU A 194 -14.30 -17.68 -5.75
CA LEU A 194 -14.02 -19.04 -6.21
C LEU A 194 -14.13 -20.01 -5.02
N SER A 195 -14.44 -21.27 -5.32
CA SER A 195 -14.48 -22.37 -4.34
C SER A 195 -13.08 -22.90 -3.99
N GLU A 196 -12.16 -22.80 -4.93
CA GLU A 196 -10.79 -23.30 -4.81
C GLU A 196 -9.80 -22.26 -5.32
N ALA A 197 -8.60 -22.22 -4.73
CA ALA A 197 -7.52 -21.36 -5.18
C ALA A 197 -6.75 -22.07 -6.31
N PRO A 198 -6.84 -21.61 -7.58
CA PRO A 198 -5.98 -22.10 -8.61
C PRO A 198 -4.52 -21.69 -8.32
N SER A 199 -3.59 -22.53 -8.76
CA SER A 199 -2.18 -22.15 -8.89
C SER A 199 -1.86 -21.86 -10.36
N ALA A 200 -0.84 -21.02 -10.57
CA ALA A 200 -0.32 -20.74 -11.90
C ALA A 200 1.19 -20.60 -11.85
N ALA A 201 1.85 -21.03 -12.92
CA ALA A 201 3.29 -20.90 -13.06
C ALA A 201 3.65 -19.54 -13.65
N PHE A 202 4.62 -18.85 -13.03
CA PHE A 202 5.22 -17.62 -13.52
C PHE A 202 6.74 -17.72 -13.47
N ASP A 203 7.40 -17.14 -14.46
CA ASP A 203 8.86 -17.01 -14.49
C ASP A 203 9.26 -15.56 -14.18
N LEU A 204 9.89 -15.36 -13.03
CA LEU A 204 10.39 -14.07 -12.58
C LEU A 204 11.92 -13.94 -12.79
N GLY A 205 12.45 -14.67 -13.80
CA GLY A 205 13.86 -14.65 -14.20
C GLY A 205 14.73 -15.75 -13.58
N GLU A 206 14.11 -16.69 -12.84
CA GLU A 206 14.82 -17.83 -12.20
C GLU A 206 14.26 -19.19 -12.67
N GLY A 207 13.43 -19.15 -13.72
CA GLY A 207 12.63 -20.27 -14.21
C GLY A 207 11.20 -20.24 -13.67
N PRO A 208 10.30 -21.06 -14.24
CA PRO A 208 8.90 -21.10 -13.84
C PRO A 208 8.73 -21.65 -12.42
N GLU A 209 7.96 -20.95 -11.61
CA GLU A 209 7.59 -21.33 -10.25
C GLU A 209 6.07 -21.24 -10.07
N ASP A 210 5.50 -22.09 -9.21
CA ASP A 210 4.07 -22.07 -8.88
C ASP A 210 3.75 -21.00 -7.85
N PHE A 211 2.69 -20.25 -8.13
CA PHE A 211 2.11 -19.23 -7.27
C PHE A 211 0.65 -19.59 -6.98
N SER A 212 0.19 -19.35 -5.75
CA SER A 212 -1.20 -19.54 -5.37
C SER A 212 -2.01 -18.26 -5.56
N LEU A 213 -3.24 -18.39 -6.07
CA LEU A 213 -4.14 -17.26 -6.18
C LEU A 213 -4.47 -16.73 -4.79
N MET A 214 -4.26 -15.43 -4.61
CA MET A 214 -4.54 -14.70 -3.38
C MET A 214 -5.14 -13.33 -3.74
N PRO A 215 -6.35 -12.98 -3.23
CA PRO A 215 -6.91 -11.67 -3.49
C PRO A 215 -6.14 -10.62 -2.70
N LEU A 216 -5.35 -9.85 -3.43
CA LEU A 216 -4.68 -8.68 -2.87
C LEU A 216 -5.56 -7.43 -3.12
N GLY A 217 -5.04 -6.34 -3.54
CA GLY A 217 -5.86 -5.13 -3.73
C GLY A 217 -6.16 -4.78 -5.18
N GLY A 218 -5.43 -5.37 -6.11
CA GLY A 218 -5.49 -5.01 -7.51
C GLY A 218 -6.81 -5.32 -8.18
N ILE A 219 -7.56 -6.34 -7.70
CA ILE A 219 -8.91 -6.61 -8.20
C ILE A 219 -9.86 -5.40 -8.05
N ILE A 220 -9.51 -4.42 -7.22
CA ILE A 220 -10.21 -3.15 -7.04
C ILE A 220 -9.36 -2.00 -7.57
N LEU A 221 -8.13 -1.85 -7.10
CA LEU A 221 -7.27 -0.71 -7.41
C LEU A 221 -6.86 -0.68 -8.89
N SER A 222 -6.44 -1.84 -9.46
CA SER A 222 -6.05 -1.89 -10.87
C SER A 222 -7.25 -1.83 -11.82
N PHE A 223 -8.42 -2.29 -11.37
CA PHE A 223 -9.67 -2.02 -12.09
C PHE A 223 -10.00 -0.52 -12.10
N LYS A 224 -9.83 0.16 -10.96
CA LYS A 224 -10.03 1.61 -10.86
C LYS A 224 -9.11 2.39 -11.81
N SER A 225 -7.86 1.96 -11.96
CA SER A 225 -6.85 2.67 -12.76
C SER A 225 -6.90 2.34 -14.26
N THR A 226 -7.35 1.12 -14.64
CA THR A 226 -7.25 0.62 -16.01
C THR A 226 -8.58 0.25 -16.66
N GLY A 227 -9.58 -0.14 -15.87
CA GLY A 227 -10.83 -0.70 -16.37
C GLY A 227 -10.72 -2.14 -16.91
N ILE A 228 -9.58 -2.82 -16.74
CA ILE A 228 -9.40 -4.20 -17.21
C ILE A 228 -10.41 -5.12 -16.54
N PRO A 229 -11.28 -5.82 -17.31
CA PRO A 229 -12.43 -6.54 -16.75
C PRO A 229 -12.06 -7.86 -16.03
N ASP A 230 -10.93 -8.48 -16.40
CA ASP A 230 -10.49 -9.75 -15.83
C ASP A 230 -9.17 -9.54 -15.09
N ILE A 231 -9.14 -9.78 -13.76
CA ILE A 231 -7.96 -9.59 -12.92
C ILE A 231 -7.79 -10.76 -11.97
N GLU A 232 -6.60 -11.34 -11.99
CA GLU A 232 -6.17 -12.41 -11.10
C GLU A 232 -4.82 -12.05 -10.48
N GLU A 233 -4.69 -12.27 -9.17
CA GLU A 233 -3.47 -11.99 -8.42
C GLU A 233 -2.97 -13.26 -7.75
N TYR A 234 -1.68 -13.51 -7.84
CA TYR A 234 -1.02 -14.70 -7.34
C TYR A 234 0.13 -14.29 -6.42
N PHE A 235 0.33 -15.06 -5.39
CA PHE A 235 1.32 -14.75 -4.37
C PHE A 235 2.19 -15.97 -4.04
N LYS A 236 3.47 -15.71 -3.82
CA LYS A 236 4.43 -16.68 -3.30
C LYS A 236 5.34 -15.98 -2.29
N MET A 237 5.51 -16.61 -1.15
CA MET A 237 6.53 -16.21 -0.20
C MET A 237 7.86 -16.82 -0.62
N ALA A 238 8.88 -15.99 -0.80
CA ALA A 238 10.24 -16.49 -0.86
C ALA A 238 10.65 -16.88 0.57
N LEU A 239 10.95 -18.16 0.77
CA LEU A 239 11.51 -18.60 2.06
C LEU A 239 12.90 -18.00 2.20
N PRO A 240 13.25 -17.42 3.38
CA PRO A 240 14.62 -16.98 3.62
C PRO A 240 15.59 -18.15 3.43
N SER A 241 16.76 -17.90 2.89
CA SER A 241 17.81 -18.91 2.68
C SER A 241 18.26 -19.63 3.96
N ASN A 242 17.86 -19.16 5.15
CA ASN A 242 18.16 -19.68 6.48
C ASN A 242 16.89 -20.10 7.26
N SER A 243 15.74 -20.35 6.60
CA SER A 243 14.57 -20.89 7.29
C SER A 243 14.81 -22.35 7.62
N ASP A 244 14.41 -22.75 8.84
CA ASP A 244 14.30 -24.17 9.18
C ASP A 244 13.17 -24.84 8.36
N GLU A 245 13.15 -26.15 8.30
CA GLU A 245 12.19 -26.94 7.52
C GLU A 245 10.72 -26.70 7.94
N THR A 246 10.47 -25.98 9.03
CA THR A 246 9.12 -25.72 9.56
C THR A 246 8.54 -24.38 9.08
N GLY A 247 9.31 -23.53 8.37
CA GLY A 247 8.84 -22.23 7.89
C GLY A 247 8.50 -21.23 8.99
N THR A 248 8.91 -21.51 10.22
CA THR A 248 8.66 -20.62 11.37
C THR A 248 9.66 -19.47 11.32
N ILE A 249 9.16 -18.26 11.08
CA ILE A 249 9.96 -17.06 11.13
C ILE A 249 10.04 -16.60 12.58
N GLU A 250 11.19 -16.75 13.23
CA GLU A 250 11.44 -16.12 14.53
C GLU A 250 11.51 -14.58 14.33
N PHE A 251 10.51 -13.89 14.84
CA PHE A 251 10.57 -12.43 14.97
C PHE A 251 11.52 -12.10 16.12
N LYS A 252 12.75 -11.68 15.80
CA LYS A 252 13.61 -11.06 16.80
C LYS A 252 12.97 -9.75 17.23
N GLU A 253 12.63 -9.63 18.51
CA GLU A 253 12.34 -8.32 19.13
C GLU A 253 13.58 -7.44 18.97
N GLY A 254 13.45 -6.44 18.13
CA GLY A 254 14.50 -5.49 17.82
C GLY A 254 14.19 -4.83 16.47
N HIS A 255 14.59 -3.58 16.30
CA HIS A 255 14.53 -2.93 14.99
C HIS A 255 15.23 -3.85 13.98
N PRO A 256 14.56 -4.28 12.88
CA PRO A 256 15.29 -4.94 11.83
C PRO A 256 16.30 -3.92 11.31
N THR A 257 17.54 -4.15 11.65
CA THR A 257 18.63 -3.58 10.88
C THR A 257 18.35 -3.92 9.43
N ALA A 258 18.49 -2.93 8.54
CA ALA A 258 18.38 -3.12 7.11
C ALA A 258 18.95 -4.49 6.75
N THR A 259 18.06 -5.41 6.39
CA THR A 259 18.45 -6.76 6.00
C THR A 259 19.43 -6.63 4.85
N SER A 260 20.41 -7.50 4.81
CA SER A 260 21.47 -7.48 3.81
C SER A 260 20.85 -7.26 2.41
N ASN A 261 21.41 -6.36 1.64
CA ASN A 261 21.05 -5.95 0.27
C ASN A 261 20.92 -7.09 -0.76
N SER A 262 20.76 -8.35 -0.34
CA SER A 262 20.86 -9.54 -1.19
C SER A 262 19.52 -10.14 -1.64
N GLU A 263 18.42 -9.91 -0.89
CA GLU A 263 17.12 -10.46 -1.26
C GLU A 263 16.21 -9.31 -1.72
N ARG A 264 15.52 -9.55 -2.85
CA ARG A 264 14.63 -8.55 -3.45
C ARG A 264 13.26 -9.17 -3.70
N SER A 265 12.22 -8.37 -3.52
CA SER A 265 10.86 -8.74 -3.88
C SER A 265 10.61 -8.42 -5.34
N LYS A 266 9.85 -9.28 -6.02
CA LYS A 266 9.53 -9.13 -7.44
C LYS A 266 8.02 -9.13 -7.65
N ILE A 267 7.55 -8.26 -8.54
CA ILE A 267 6.16 -8.21 -8.99
C ILE A 267 6.17 -8.33 -10.50
N LEU A 268 5.63 -9.43 -11.03
CA LEU A 268 5.41 -9.61 -12.46
C LEU A 268 3.96 -9.26 -12.79
N VAL A 269 3.78 -8.48 -13.83
CA VAL A 269 2.48 -8.12 -14.40
C VAL A 269 2.42 -8.61 -15.83
N GLU A 270 1.40 -9.40 -16.15
CA GLU A 270 1.04 -9.83 -17.52
C GLU A 270 -0.28 -9.17 -17.90
N VAL A 271 -0.32 -8.49 -19.03
CA VAL A 271 -1.55 -7.92 -19.59
C VAL A 271 -1.81 -8.51 -20.95
N THR A 272 -3.02 -9.00 -21.16
CA THR A 272 -3.50 -9.56 -22.43
C THR A 272 -4.41 -8.57 -23.13
N GLY A 273 -4.15 -8.29 -24.39
CA GLY A 273 -5.00 -7.52 -25.30
C GLY A 273 -6.14 -8.33 -25.90
N GLU A 274 -7.12 -7.64 -26.46
CA GLU A 274 -8.28 -8.26 -27.14
C GLU A 274 -7.85 -9.16 -28.32
N ASP A 275 -6.71 -8.87 -28.96
CA ASP A 275 -6.13 -9.65 -30.06
C ASP A 275 -5.31 -10.86 -29.58
N GLY A 276 -5.25 -11.12 -28.28
CA GLY A 276 -4.47 -12.19 -27.67
C GLY A 276 -3.00 -11.85 -27.45
N THR A 277 -2.54 -10.65 -27.80
CA THR A 277 -1.17 -10.20 -27.48
C THR A 277 -0.97 -10.16 -25.98
N VAL A 278 0.12 -10.74 -25.48
CA VAL A 278 0.51 -10.71 -24.07
C VAL A 278 1.81 -9.91 -23.92
N VAL A 279 1.77 -8.91 -23.05
CA VAL A 279 2.96 -8.13 -22.67
C VAL A 279 3.23 -8.28 -21.18
N ARG A 280 4.51 -8.19 -20.81
CA ARG A 280 4.93 -8.37 -19.42
C ARG A 280 5.83 -7.23 -18.98
N SER A 281 5.68 -6.82 -17.72
CA SER A 281 6.64 -5.95 -17.04
C SER A 281 6.87 -6.48 -15.63
N MET A 282 8.09 -6.37 -15.15
CA MET A 282 8.47 -6.80 -13.82
C MET A 282 9.05 -5.61 -13.05
N ALA A 283 8.58 -5.41 -11.83
CA ALA A 283 9.22 -4.56 -10.85
C ALA A 283 10.04 -5.42 -9.90
N ASP A 284 11.29 -5.02 -9.72
CA ASP A 284 12.23 -5.57 -8.75
C ASP A 284 12.47 -4.49 -7.69
N THR A 285 12.15 -4.77 -6.44
CA THR A 285 12.14 -3.82 -5.32
C THR A 285 13.04 -4.30 -4.18
N PRO A 286 13.50 -3.41 -3.30
CA PRO A 286 14.08 -3.85 -2.03
C PRO A 286 13.18 -4.84 -1.30
N ASP A 287 13.76 -5.66 -0.43
CA ASP A 287 13.01 -6.57 0.44
C ASP A 287 12.28 -5.85 1.60
N GLY A 288 11.41 -6.57 2.27
CA GLY A 288 10.77 -6.14 3.51
C GLY A 288 9.86 -4.91 3.36
N TYR A 289 9.92 -4.03 4.36
CA TYR A 289 8.99 -2.90 4.50
C TYR A 289 9.47 -1.60 3.85
N MET A 290 10.72 -1.51 3.40
CA MET A 290 11.26 -0.27 2.83
C MET A 290 10.51 0.24 1.60
N PRO A 291 10.04 -0.61 0.66
CA PRO A 291 9.19 -0.14 -0.43
C PRO A 291 7.92 0.53 0.07
N THR A 292 7.24 -0.07 1.06
CA THR A 292 6.05 0.51 1.70
C THR A 292 6.34 1.85 2.37
N VAL A 293 7.45 1.95 3.10
CA VAL A 293 7.86 3.17 3.81
C VAL A 293 8.10 4.32 2.84
N THR A 294 8.89 4.07 1.81
CA THR A 294 9.28 5.11 0.86
C THR A 294 8.14 5.53 -0.05
N SER A 295 7.30 4.57 -0.49
CA SER A 295 6.14 4.84 -1.34
C SER A 295 5.02 5.56 -0.59
N ALA A 296 4.74 5.20 0.66
CA ALA A 296 3.71 5.88 1.45
C ALA A 296 4.03 7.36 1.62
N ILE A 297 5.28 7.69 1.97
CA ILE A 297 5.69 9.09 2.10
C ILE A 297 5.72 9.81 0.75
N GLU A 298 6.13 9.14 -0.34
CA GLU A 298 6.06 9.73 -1.70
C GLU A 298 4.62 10.10 -2.09
N VAL A 299 3.69 9.15 -1.95
CA VAL A 299 2.26 9.33 -2.28
C VAL A 299 1.65 10.47 -1.47
N VAL A 300 1.87 10.47 -0.15
CA VAL A 300 1.35 11.51 0.74
C VAL A 300 1.97 12.87 0.43
N SER A 301 3.27 12.94 0.18
CA SER A 301 3.97 14.20 -0.12
C SER A 301 3.42 14.89 -1.37
N ARG A 302 2.97 14.13 -2.37
CA ARG A 302 2.31 14.68 -3.56
C ARG A 302 1.00 15.40 -3.19
N ALA A 303 0.18 14.80 -2.34
CA ALA A 303 -1.05 15.41 -1.87
C ALA A 303 -0.80 16.65 -1.00
N LEU A 304 0.19 16.60 -0.11
CA LEU A 304 0.63 17.75 0.70
C LEU A 304 1.07 18.94 -0.16
N ASN A 305 1.57 18.67 -1.37
CA ASN A 305 1.95 19.68 -2.37
C ASN A 305 0.80 20.07 -3.33
N GLY A 306 -0.44 19.68 -3.01
CA GLY A 306 -1.63 20.03 -3.80
C GLY A 306 -1.87 19.13 -5.03
N SER A 307 -1.09 18.05 -5.22
CA SER A 307 -1.31 17.07 -6.28
C SER A 307 -2.20 15.94 -5.78
N TYR A 308 -3.52 16.06 -5.95
CA TYR A 308 -4.49 15.05 -5.56
C TYR A 308 -5.71 15.05 -6.49
N LYS A 309 -6.50 13.97 -6.43
CA LYS A 309 -7.82 13.87 -7.08
C LYS A 309 -8.86 13.51 -6.04
N VAL A 310 -9.98 14.22 -6.01
CA VAL A 310 -11.06 13.98 -5.02
C VAL A 310 -11.75 12.63 -5.22
N GLY A 311 -12.30 12.09 -4.15
CA GLY A 311 -12.96 10.79 -4.11
C GLY A 311 -11.99 9.63 -3.90
N PHE A 312 -12.49 8.42 -4.10
CA PHE A 312 -11.68 7.19 -4.03
C PHE A 312 -10.68 7.12 -5.19
N GLN A 313 -9.43 6.94 -4.86
CA GLN A 313 -8.33 6.80 -5.81
C GLN A 313 -7.47 5.59 -5.49
N SER A 314 -6.96 4.95 -6.56
CA SER A 314 -5.81 4.06 -6.46
C SER A 314 -4.51 4.87 -6.69
N PRO A 315 -3.34 4.36 -6.34
CA PRO A 315 -2.08 5.05 -6.60
C PRO A 315 -1.91 5.48 -8.06
N ALA A 316 -2.22 4.60 -9.02
CA ALA A 316 -2.10 4.92 -10.43
C ALA A 316 -3.26 5.77 -10.98
N SER A 317 -4.48 5.64 -10.45
CA SER A 317 -5.56 6.54 -10.86
C SER A 317 -5.30 7.98 -10.43
N ALA A 318 -4.60 8.16 -9.31
CA ALA A 318 -4.17 9.48 -8.85
C ALA A 318 -2.97 10.03 -9.62
N TYR A 319 -1.91 9.20 -9.80
CA TYR A 319 -0.58 9.66 -10.18
C TYR A 319 0.00 9.02 -11.44
N GLY A 320 -0.73 8.10 -12.08
CA GLY A 320 -0.27 7.43 -13.30
C GLY A 320 0.88 6.44 -13.10
N ALA A 321 1.40 5.93 -14.21
CA ALA A 321 2.59 5.06 -14.22
C ALA A 321 3.87 5.84 -13.84
N GLU A 322 3.84 7.15 -13.96
CA GLU A 322 4.95 8.06 -13.65
C GLU A 322 5.36 7.99 -12.17
N LEU A 323 4.47 7.52 -11.28
CA LEU A 323 4.80 7.28 -9.88
C LEU A 323 6.00 6.34 -9.72
N LEU A 324 6.15 5.32 -10.59
CA LEU A 324 7.26 4.35 -10.55
C LEU A 324 8.63 5.02 -10.62
N THR A 325 8.75 6.12 -11.37
CA THR A 325 10.04 6.81 -11.58
C THR A 325 10.53 7.55 -10.34
N ASP A 326 9.63 7.83 -9.41
CA ASP A 326 9.91 8.57 -8.17
C ASP A 326 10.08 7.63 -6.95
N LEU A 327 9.78 6.32 -7.13
CA LEU A 327 10.00 5.33 -6.08
C LEU A 327 11.48 4.98 -5.95
N LEU A 328 11.91 4.82 -4.70
CA LEU A 328 13.32 4.55 -4.41
C LEU A 328 13.68 3.09 -4.72
N ASP A 329 14.76 2.89 -5.48
CA ASP A 329 15.36 1.58 -5.79
C ASP A 329 14.39 0.55 -6.39
N VAL A 330 13.40 1.02 -7.16
CA VAL A 330 12.53 0.18 -7.98
C VAL A 330 13.14 0.07 -9.38
N LYS A 331 13.36 -1.17 -9.85
CA LYS A 331 13.85 -1.46 -11.19
C LYS A 331 12.74 -2.08 -12.02
N ILE A 332 12.49 -1.53 -13.19
CA ILE A 332 11.46 -2.03 -14.12
C ILE A 332 12.14 -2.71 -15.29
N THR A 333 11.66 -3.91 -15.63
CA THR A 333 12.08 -4.67 -16.81
C THR A 333 10.84 -5.00 -17.63
N ASP A 334 10.88 -4.71 -18.92
CA ASP A 334 9.85 -5.02 -19.90
C ASP A 334 10.24 -6.24 -20.76
N PHE A 335 9.27 -7.13 -21.03
CA PHE A 335 9.46 -8.33 -21.86
C PHE A 335 8.51 -8.35 -23.05
#